data_2da715e34c24606cc97873f850b8d628
#
_entry.id   2da715e34c24606cc97873f850b8d628
#
_cell.length_a   1.000
_cell.length_b   1.000
_cell.length_c   1.000
_cell.angle_alpha   90.00
_cell.angle_beta   90.00
_cell.angle_gamma   90.00
#
_symmetry.space_group_name_H-M   'P 1'
#
loop_
_entity.id
_entity.type
_entity.pdbx_description
1 polymer ?
#
loop_
_entity_poly.entity_id
_entity_poly.type
_entity_poly.pdbx_seq_one_letter_code
_entity_poly.pdbx_strand_id
1 'polypeptide(L)'
;LQSLPLQGIVGLRIVVFISVLVHTEAFMNLTISGHHLEVTQALHNHVVQKLDRVLRHFDQVVDVKVTLSIENNKEKERRQTAECKIHVPGGDLFAQSSHEDLYAAVDELVDKLDRQVAKHKDRVQHHQHTPLKKDQALQEGLVAP
;
A
#
# COMPACT_ATOMS: atom_id res chain seq x y z
N LEU A 1 49.50 12.32 6.05
CA LEU A 1 49.11 12.91 4.76
C LEU A 1 48.21 11.99 3.92
N GLN A 2 48.11 10.73 4.23
CA GLN A 2 47.32 9.74 3.45
C GLN A 2 46.02 9.34 4.11
N SER A 3 45.68 9.91 5.25
CA SER A 3 44.48 9.59 6.01
C SER A 3 43.23 10.37 5.58
N LEU A 4 43.37 11.46 4.83
CA LEU A 4 42.28 12.35 4.43
C LEU A 4 41.28 11.75 3.43
N PRO A 5 41.65 10.92 2.44
CA PRO A 5 40.65 10.35 1.52
C PRO A 5 39.76 9.25 2.13
N LEU A 6 40.17 8.64 3.24
CA LEU A 6 39.38 7.61 3.91
C LEU A 6 38.18 8.16 4.70
N GLN A 7 38.25 9.39 5.18
CA GLN A 7 37.14 10.02 5.93
C GLN A 7 35.98 10.42 5.02
N GLY A 8 36.23 10.83 3.78
CA GLY A 8 35.20 11.13 2.80
C GLY A 8 34.41 9.89 2.36
N ILE A 9 35.04 8.72 2.27
CA ILE A 9 34.41 7.46 1.89
C ILE A 9 33.52 6.92 3.00
N VAL A 10 33.90 7.07 4.26
CA VAL A 10 33.10 6.64 5.43
C VAL A 10 31.84 7.51 5.56
N GLY A 11 31.93 8.82 5.35
CA GLY A 11 30.78 9.72 5.34
C GLY A 11 29.80 9.42 4.22
N LEU A 12 30.29 9.09 3.03
CA LEU A 12 29.46 8.72 1.88
C LEU A 12 28.72 7.39 2.11
N ARG A 13 29.36 6.43 2.74
CA ARG A 13 28.74 5.14 3.10
C ARG A 13 27.63 5.30 4.15
N ILE A 14 27.81 6.15 5.12
CA ILE A 14 26.78 6.44 6.15
C ILE A 14 25.58 7.13 5.50
N VAL A 15 25.77 8.08 4.62
CA VAL A 15 24.69 8.78 3.92
C VAL A 15 23.89 7.83 3.02
N VAL A 16 24.55 6.95 2.29
CA VAL A 16 23.89 5.93 1.47
C VAL A 16 23.15 4.92 2.34
N PHE A 17 23.72 4.53 3.47
CA PHE A 17 23.09 3.61 4.41
C PHE A 17 21.84 4.23 5.07
N ILE A 18 21.90 5.48 5.48
CA ILE A 18 20.74 6.22 6.02
C ILE A 18 19.66 6.41 4.96
N SER A 19 20.04 6.71 3.71
CA SER A 19 19.07 6.84 2.60
C SER A 19 18.36 5.53 2.28
N VAL A 20 19.06 4.40 2.33
CA VAL A 20 18.49 3.06 2.17
C VAL A 20 17.60 2.71 3.37
N LEU A 21 18.01 3.05 4.59
CA LEU A 21 17.24 2.79 5.80
C LEU A 21 15.92 3.57 5.83
N VAL A 22 15.93 4.83 5.41
CA VAL A 22 14.73 5.68 5.34
C VAL A 22 13.72 5.15 4.31
N HIS A 23 14.20 4.54 3.22
CA HIS A 23 13.31 3.90 2.24
C HIS A 23 12.76 2.54 2.71
N THR A 24 13.46 1.86 3.61
CA THR A 24 13.03 0.55 4.12
C THR A 24 12.00 0.68 5.26
N GLU A 25 11.99 1.77 5.99
CA GLU A 25 11.04 1.97 7.09
C GLU A 25 9.59 2.15 6.63
N ALA A 26 9.35 2.67 5.42
CA ALA A 26 8.01 2.82 4.86
C ALA A 26 7.34 1.48 4.48
N PHE A 27 8.12 0.38 4.42
CA PHE A 27 7.65 -0.95 4.00
C PHE A 27 7.94 -2.06 5.02
N MET A 28 7.99 -1.74 6.30
CA MET A 28 8.34 -2.73 7.34
C MET A 28 7.44 -3.96 7.37
N ASN A 29 6.21 -3.87 6.83
CA ASN A 29 5.23 -4.95 6.81
C ASN A 29 4.73 -5.31 5.41
N LEU A 30 5.55 -5.15 4.37
CA LEU A 30 5.20 -5.60 3.03
C LEU A 30 5.65 -7.04 2.79
N THR A 31 4.70 -7.92 2.55
CA THR A 31 4.95 -9.32 2.18
C THR A 31 4.52 -9.57 0.74
N ILE A 32 5.44 -10.02 -0.10
CA ILE A 32 5.16 -10.42 -1.49
C ILE A 32 5.39 -11.92 -1.61
N SER A 33 4.36 -12.64 -2.02
CA SER A 33 4.40 -14.10 -2.20
C SER A 33 3.99 -14.49 -3.62
N GLY A 34 4.64 -15.53 -4.17
CA GLY A 34 4.29 -16.13 -5.44
C GLY A 34 3.58 -17.47 -5.23
N HIS A 35 2.52 -17.72 -5.97
CA HIS A 35 1.82 -19.01 -6.03
C HIS A 35 1.92 -19.61 -7.43
N HIS A 36 2.56 -20.75 -7.56
CA HIS A 36 2.93 -21.37 -8.83
C HIS A 36 3.88 -20.54 -9.70
N LEU A 37 4.59 -19.58 -9.09
CA LEU A 37 5.63 -18.78 -9.75
C LEU A 37 6.70 -18.38 -8.74
N GLU A 38 7.90 -18.16 -9.23
CA GLU A 38 8.99 -17.56 -8.46
C GLU A 38 8.94 -16.05 -8.63
N VAL A 39 8.94 -15.33 -7.50
CA VAL A 39 8.99 -13.87 -7.51
C VAL A 39 10.43 -13.43 -7.80
N THR A 40 10.69 -13.03 -9.03
CA THR A 40 11.99 -12.48 -9.41
C THR A 40 12.25 -11.12 -8.78
N GLN A 41 13.52 -10.74 -8.65
CA GLN A 41 13.90 -9.42 -8.11
C GLN A 41 13.31 -8.27 -8.94
N ALA A 42 13.23 -8.41 -10.26
CA ALA A 42 12.62 -7.42 -11.14
C ALA A 42 11.13 -7.23 -10.85
N LEU A 43 10.40 -8.34 -10.68
CA LEU A 43 8.97 -8.33 -10.34
C LEU A 43 8.73 -7.75 -8.94
N HIS A 44 9.54 -8.15 -7.97
CA HIS A 44 9.51 -7.59 -6.62
C HIS A 44 9.69 -6.06 -6.63
N ASN A 45 10.71 -5.57 -7.34
CA ASN A 45 10.98 -4.14 -7.45
C ASN A 45 9.83 -3.37 -8.14
N HIS A 46 9.22 -3.97 -9.17
CA HIS A 46 8.06 -3.39 -9.85
C HIS A 46 6.87 -3.23 -8.90
N VAL A 47 6.54 -4.28 -8.15
CA VAL A 47 5.44 -4.25 -7.15
C VAL A 47 5.70 -3.20 -6.08
N VAL A 48 6.91 -3.17 -5.51
CA VAL A 48 7.30 -2.18 -4.49
C VAL A 48 7.18 -0.76 -5.02
N GLN A 49 7.70 -0.48 -6.21
CA GLN A 49 7.66 0.84 -6.82
C GLN A 49 6.22 1.32 -7.09
N LYS A 50 5.36 0.42 -7.56
CA LYS A 50 3.97 0.76 -7.85
C LYS A 50 3.13 0.95 -6.58
N LEU A 51 3.32 0.11 -5.58
CA LEU A 51 2.64 0.25 -4.28
C LEU A 51 3.09 1.48 -3.50
N ASP A 52 4.36 1.86 -3.59
CA ASP A 52 4.89 3.05 -2.93
C ASP A 52 4.06 4.31 -3.25
N ARG A 53 3.61 4.43 -4.50
CA ARG A 53 2.75 5.53 -4.93
C ARG A 53 1.43 5.59 -4.16
N VAL A 54 0.79 4.45 -3.92
CA VAL A 54 -0.49 4.36 -3.18
C VAL A 54 -0.27 4.59 -1.68
N LEU A 55 0.78 3.98 -1.14
CA LEU A 55 1.08 4.00 0.30
C LEU A 55 1.57 5.36 0.80
N ARG A 56 2.21 6.17 -0.04
CA ARG A 56 2.62 7.55 0.30
C ARG A 56 1.45 8.46 0.67
N HIS A 57 0.28 8.20 0.12
CA HIS A 57 -0.92 9.00 0.37
C HIS A 57 -1.74 8.50 1.55
N PHE A 58 -1.30 7.42 2.21
CA PHE A 58 -2.06 6.78 3.27
C PHE A 58 -1.17 6.30 4.43
N ASP A 59 -1.06 7.15 5.46
CA ASP A 59 -0.17 6.93 6.61
C ASP A 59 -0.67 5.86 7.61
N GLN A 60 -1.90 5.35 7.43
CA GLN A 60 -2.54 4.45 8.39
C GLN A 60 -2.44 2.96 7.99
N VAL A 61 -1.52 2.61 7.12
CA VAL A 61 -1.31 1.21 6.73
C VAL A 61 -0.56 0.45 7.83
N VAL A 62 -1.13 -0.67 8.27
CA VAL A 62 -0.52 -1.55 9.28
C VAL A 62 0.29 -2.66 8.60
N ASP A 63 -0.29 -3.30 7.58
CA ASP A 63 0.30 -4.43 6.87
C ASP A 63 -0.17 -4.48 5.42
N VAL A 64 0.72 -4.92 4.53
CA VAL A 64 0.42 -5.09 3.10
C VAL A 64 0.86 -6.48 2.65
N LYS A 65 -0.07 -7.25 2.16
CA LYS A 65 0.19 -8.59 1.60
C LYS A 65 -0.16 -8.63 0.13
N VAL A 66 0.83 -8.94 -0.70
CA VAL A 66 0.66 -9.12 -2.15
C VAL A 66 0.86 -10.60 -2.49
N THR A 67 -0.07 -11.17 -3.22
CA THR A 67 0.02 -12.53 -3.73
C THR A 67 -0.06 -12.49 -5.25
N LEU A 68 0.96 -13.05 -5.89
CA LEU A 68 1.04 -13.18 -7.34
C LEU A 68 0.83 -14.65 -7.69
N SER A 69 -0.07 -14.95 -8.61
CA SER A 69 -0.37 -16.34 -9.00
C SER A 69 -0.43 -16.52 -10.51
N ILE A 70 0.00 -17.68 -10.96
CA ILE A 70 -0.19 -18.12 -12.33
C ILE A 70 -1.12 -19.34 -12.30
N GLU A 71 -2.27 -19.22 -12.93
CA GLU A 71 -3.26 -20.27 -13.03
C GLU A 71 -3.29 -20.84 -14.44
N ASN A 72 -3.51 -22.16 -14.51
CA ASN A 72 -3.61 -22.85 -15.79
C ASN A 72 -5.03 -22.71 -16.39
N ASN A 73 -5.49 -21.48 -16.53
CA ASN A 73 -6.82 -21.18 -17.04
C ASN A 73 -6.86 -21.24 -18.57
N LYS A 74 -7.98 -21.68 -19.14
CA LYS A 74 -8.20 -21.73 -20.59
C LYS A 74 -8.18 -20.34 -21.23
N GLU A 75 -8.66 -19.33 -20.51
CA GLU A 75 -8.65 -17.93 -20.93
C GLU A 75 -7.28 -17.31 -20.62
N LYS A 76 -6.54 -16.93 -21.66
CA LYS A 76 -5.20 -16.32 -21.51
C LYS A 76 -5.19 -15.09 -20.63
N GLU A 77 -6.24 -14.28 -20.72
CA GLU A 77 -6.40 -13.02 -19.99
C GLU A 77 -6.53 -13.19 -18.47
N ARG A 78 -6.81 -14.41 -18.00
CA ARG A 78 -6.98 -14.73 -16.58
C ARG A 78 -5.90 -15.64 -16.01
N ARG A 79 -4.80 -15.83 -16.74
CA ARG A 79 -3.74 -16.75 -16.31
C ARG A 79 -2.86 -16.18 -15.23
N GLN A 80 -2.66 -14.89 -15.23
CA GLN A 80 -1.78 -14.21 -14.28
C GLN A 80 -2.60 -13.28 -13.41
N THR A 81 -2.64 -13.57 -12.13
CA THR A 81 -3.46 -12.85 -11.15
C THR A 81 -2.57 -12.20 -10.11
N ALA A 82 -2.85 -10.94 -9.83
CA ALA A 82 -2.26 -10.20 -8.74
C ALA A 82 -3.36 -9.84 -7.72
N GLU A 83 -3.12 -10.18 -6.47
CA GLU A 83 -4.00 -9.87 -5.34
C GLU A 83 -3.24 -9.04 -4.31
N CYS A 84 -3.90 -8.06 -3.73
CA CYS A 84 -3.35 -7.28 -2.63
C CYS A 84 -4.37 -7.09 -1.53
N LYS A 85 -3.93 -7.34 -0.31
CA LYS A 85 -4.67 -7.05 0.90
C LYS A 85 -3.90 -6.03 1.72
N ILE A 86 -4.53 -4.91 2.02
CA ILE A 86 -3.98 -3.85 2.87
C ILE A 86 -4.78 -3.83 4.15
N HIS A 87 -4.10 -4.06 5.27
CA HIS A 87 -4.71 -3.95 6.59
C HIS A 87 -4.62 -2.52 7.10
N VAL A 88 -5.78 -1.95 7.44
CA VAL A 88 -5.91 -0.58 7.94
C VAL A 88 -6.74 -0.57 9.23
N PRO A 89 -6.58 0.44 10.10
CA PRO A 89 -7.47 0.58 11.26
C PRO A 89 -8.94 0.66 10.82
N GLY A 90 -9.75 -0.26 11.34
CA GLY A 90 -11.17 -0.33 11.01
C GLY A 90 -11.55 -1.26 9.85
N GLY A 91 -10.60 -1.95 9.22
CA GLY A 91 -10.92 -2.95 8.19
C GLY A 91 -9.76 -3.33 7.28
N ASP A 92 -10.10 -4.08 6.26
CA ASP A 92 -9.17 -4.52 5.23
C ASP A 92 -9.59 -3.96 3.86
N LEU A 93 -8.62 -3.52 3.10
CA LEU A 93 -8.79 -3.18 1.69
C LEU A 93 -8.28 -4.34 0.85
N PHE A 94 -9.09 -4.83 -0.06
CA PHE A 94 -8.76 -5.95 -0.94
C PHE A 94 -8.97 -5.56 -2.40
N ALA A 95 -7.99 -5.83 -3.23
CA ALA A 95 -8.11 -5.72 -4.67
C ALA A 95 -7.50 -6.93 -5.36
N GLN A 96 -8.04 -7.27 -6.49
CA GLN A 96 -7.58 -8.35 -7.35
C GLN A 96 -7.63 -7.89 -8.81
N SER A 97 -6.64 -8.29 -9.57
CA SER A 97 -6.58 -8.07 -11.01
C SER A 97 -6.00 -9.28 -11.72
N SER A 98 -6.51 -9.59 -12.90
CA SER A 98 -6.03 -10.69 -13.72
C SER A 98 -5.75 -10.17 -15.13
N HIS A 99 -4.61 -10.56 -15.69
CA HIS A 99 -4.18 -10.15 -17.02
C HIS A 99 -3.37 -11.25 -17.71
N GLU A 100 -3.13 -11.11 -18.99
CA GLU A 100 -2.21 -11.98 -19.74
C GLU A 100 -0.75 -11.78 -19.30
N ASP A 101 -0.40 -10.56 -18.90
CA ASP A 101 0.91 -10.18 -18.38
C ASP A 101 0.81 -9.80 -16.89
N LEU A 102 1.72 -10.34 -16.07
CA LEU A 102 1.74 -10.11 -14.64
C LEU A 102 2.08 -8.65 -14.27
N TYR A 103 2.94 -8.00 -15.04
CA TYR A 103 3.25 -6.59 -14.83
C TYR A 103 2.02 -5.69 -15.08
N ALA A 104 1.25 -6.00 -16.13
CA ALA A 104 -0.01 -5.31 -16.39
C ALA A 104 -1.08 -5.61 -15.32
N ALA A 105 -1.13 -6.85 -14.80
CA ALA A 105 -2.00 -7.21 -13.68
C ALA A 105 -1.67 -6.39 -12.41
N VAL A 106 -0.39 -6.21 -12.11
CA VAL A 106 0.07 -5.37 -10.98
C VAL A 106 -0.31 -3.90 -11.18
N ASP A 107 -0.15 -3.36 -12.37
CA ASP A 107 -0.50 -1.96 -12.66
C ASP A 107 -2.01 -1.71 -12.49
N GLU A 108 -2.85 -2.59 -13.00
CA GLU A 108 -4.31 -2.51 -12.80
C GLU A 108 -4.72 -2.72 -11.33
N LEU A 109 -4.03 -3.62 -10.62
CA LEU A 109 -4.22 -3.84 -9.19
C LEU A 109 -3.99 -2.56 -8.40
N VAL A 110 -2.89 -1.85 -8.67
CA VAL A 110 -2.53 -0.59 -8.01
C VAL A 110 -3.58 0.48 -8.27
N ASP A 111 -4.10 0.61 -9.49
CA ASP A 111 -5.16 1.56 -9.82
C ASP A 111 -6.47 1.25 -9.05
N LYS A 112 -6.79 -0.04 -8.88
CA LYS A 112 -7.94 -0.46 -8.06
C LYS A 112 -7.74 -0.13 -6.58
N LEU A 113 -6.53 -0.35 -6.05
CA LEU A 113 -6.18 -0.02 -4.67
C LEU A 113 -6.25 1.49 -4.41
N ASP A 114 -5.73 2.30 -5.31
CA ASP A 114 -5.74 3.76 -5.19
C ASP A 114 -7.17 4.29 -5.03
N ARG A 115 -8.11 3.79 -5.82
CA ARG A 115 -9.54 4.12 -5.69
C ARG A 115 -10.15 3.67 -4.36
N GLN A 116 -9.75 2.49 -3.85
CA GLN A 116 -10.24 1.99 -2.56
C GLN A 116 -9.68 2.78 -1.39
N VAL A 117 -8.41 3.15 -1.43
CA VAL A 117 -7.75 3.99 -0.43
C VAL A 117 -8.39 5.38 -0.37
N ALA A 118 -8.63 6.02 -1.52
CA ALA A 118 -9.33 7.29 -1.60
C ALA A 118 -10.72 7.21 -0.96
N LYS A 119 -11.51 6.20 -1.32
CA LYS A 119 -12.85 5.97 -0.75
C LYS A 119 -12.82 5.68 0.76
N HIS A 120 -11.81 4.96 1.25
CA HIS A 120 -11.65 4.70 2.68
C HIS A 120 -11.32 5.99 3.43
N LYS A 121 -10.41 6.78 2.91
CA LYS A 121 -10.04 8.10 3.46
C LYS A 121 -11.25 9.04 3.58
N ASP A 122 -12.07 9.11 2.55
CA ASP A 122 -13.30 9.91 2.56
C ASP A 122 -14.28 9.45 3.64
N ARG A 123 -14.46 8.15 3.83
CA ARG A 123 -15.33 7.59 4.89
C ARG A 123 -14.84 7.96 6.28
N VAL A 124 -13.54 7.85 6.54
CA VAL A 124 -12.95 8.18 7.84
C VAL A 124 -13.11 9.66 8.14
N GLN A 125 -12.91 10.54 7.16
CA GLN A 125 -13.08 11.98 7.31
C GLN A 125 -14.54 12.39 7.55
N HIS A 126 -15.49 11.76 6.85
CA HIS A 126 -16.92 12.02 7.05
C HIS A 126 -17.41 11.58 8.43
N HIS A 127 -16.88 10.50 8.99
CA HIS A 127 -17.28 10.06 10.35
C HIS A 127 -16.81 11.03 11.44
N GLN A 128 -15.79 11.82 11.22
CA GLN A 128 -15.33 12.80 12.19
C GLN A 128 -16.19 14.07 12.23
N HIS A 129 -17.03 14.31 11.22
CA HIS A 129 -17.86 15.51 11.14
C HIS A 129 -19.34 15.34 11.56
N THR A 130 -19.77 14.14 11.98
CA THR A 130 -21.20 13.86 12.24
C THR A 130 -21.66 13.86 13.71
N PRO A 131 -20.89 14.15 14.77
CA PRO A 131 -21.40 14.09 16.14
C PRO A 131 -22.27 15.25 16.59
N LEU A 132 -22.18 16.43 15.97
CA LEU A 132 -22.75 17.66 16.54
C LEU A 132 -24.22 17.93 16.21
N LYS A 133 -24.85 17.22 15.27
CA LYS A 133 -26.27 17.47 14.92
C LYS A 133 -27.26 16.65 15.72
N LYS A 134 -26.84 15.59 16.40
CA LYS A 134 -27.77 14.71 17.13
C LYS A 134 -28.04 15.19 18.56
N ASP A 135 -27.09 15.89 19.16
CA ASP A 135 -27.23 16.37 20.55
C ASP A 135 -28.00 17.68 20.65
N GLN A 136 -28.02 18.52 19.60
CA GLN A 136 -28.84 19.73 19.56
C GLN A 136 -30.33 19.48 19.40
N ALA A 137 -30.68 18.43 18.64
CA ALA A 137 -32.12 18.06 18.46
C ALA A 137 -32.73 17.47 19.73
N LEU A 138 -31.91 16.93 20.65
CA LEU A 138 -32.41 16.40 21.93
C LEU A 138 -32.53 17.49 23.01
N GLN A 139 -31.79 18.59 22.90
CA GLN A 139 -31.91 19.70 23.85
C GLN A 139 -33.05 20.66 23.53
N GLU A 140 -33.45 20.80 22.28
CA GLU A 140 -34.60 21.63 21.90
C GLU A 140 -35.96 20.97 22.23
N GLY A 141 -35.97 19.64 22.45
CA GLY A 141 -37.20 18.91 22.87
C GLY A 141 -37.48 18.95 24.37
N LEU A 142 -36.61 19.53 25.19
CA LEU A 142 -36.75 19.55 26.66
C LEU A 142 -37.27 20.89 27.23
N VAL A 143 -37.51 21.89 26.39
CA VAL A 143 -38.11 23.16 26.77
C VAL A 143 -39.59 23.13 26.33
N ALA A 144 -40.36 22.32 27.02
CA ALA A 144 -41.82 22.44 26.99
C ALA A 144 -42.27 23.31 28.15
N PRO A 145 -43.24 24.18 27.96
CA PRO A 145 -43.79 25.07 29.01
C PRO A 145 -44.52 24.28 30.09
#